data_02b0a37be47805681e16a21da56c2d28
#
_entry.id   02b0a37be47805681e16a21da56c2d28
#
_cell.length_a   1.000
_cell.length_b   1.000
_cell.length_c   1.000
_cell.angle_alpha   90.00
_cell.angle_beta   90.00
_cell.angle_gamma   90.00
#
_symmetry.space_group_name_H-M   'P 1'
#
loop_
_entity.id
_entity.type
_entity.pdbx_description
1 polymer ?
#
loop_
_entity_poly.entity_id
_entity_poly.type
_entity_poly.pdbx_seq_one_letter_code
_entity_poly.pdbx_strand_id
1 'polypeptide(L)'
;MALAAKLEHYLTERGLAFREVAIEPAPNLDAAVIASGRSQHDFVQATLLLDIDGVVMAVHRFDSTLDLPAVQQLTGRRLQPLTARQSRRIFEDCEPGFVPPVGCAYCVPVLVDEDVMDAESVLLSGGRNDALIELDRETLKILLADAFRARLVIHGQGGDDRGGLTLDEIASKLRDIYRLPPMPALAPQILTMATTDGAVAEDLAEIIELDPSLTAQILRYARSGLFERSGQTSSVRHAVTGILGKHRVAHIVQGSALVGDFSVPRDGILGMQSFWSHALYCAFLSQRIAPRCGADRDMAYLCGLLHNFGLPLLGYLFPSEFEELSRLREANPGASMKSLEKQVFGHGDDEDLLAVGHGAIGGLLHRFWQLPEPVIKAAGMHQYQGYTGEHETYVRIVQLANGLLKARGIGDEFNEDNVPVLLGSLGLRQDAVYDFENEIDSLSPDLDALTSSRPS
;
A
#
# COMPACT_ATOMS: atom_id res chain seq x y z
N MET A 1 2.08 32.86 1.15
CA MET A 1 2.42 31.44 1.35
C MET A 1 3.92 31.34 1.17
N ALA A 2 4.58 30.46 1.88
CA ALA A 2 6.05 30.35 1.77
C ALA A 2 6.35 29.05 1.03
N LEU A 3 7.15 29.11 -0.02
CA LEU A 3 7.76 27.93 -0.64
C LEU A 3 8.85 27.37 0.27
N ALA A 4 9.38 26.19 -0.07
CA ALA A 4 10.61 25.73 0.54
C ALA A 4 11.74 26.76 0.32
N ALA A 5 12.46 27.10 1.40
CA ALA A 5 13.36 28.26 1.40
C ALA A 5 14.47 28.18 0.33
N LYS A 6 15.04 27.00 0.12
CA LYS A 6 16.07 26.79 -0.90
C LYS A 6 15.50 26.94 -2.32
N LEU A 7 14.27 26.46 -2.54
CA LEU A 7 13.61 26.60 -3.83
C LEU A 7 13.30 28.09 -4.13
N GLU A 8 12.70 28.80 -3.18
CA GLU A 8 12.34 30.20 -3.33
C GLU A 8 13.59 31.07 -3.60
N HIS A 9 14.65 30.84 -2.81
CA HIS A 9 15.93 31.53 -3.00
C HIS A 9 16.49 31.27 -4.40
N TYR A 10 16.52 30.02 -4.84
CA TYR A 10 17.07 29.62 -6.14
C TYR A 10 16.30 30.28 -7.32
N LEU A 11 14.96 30.26 -7.27
CA LEU A 11 14.13 30.85 -8.31
C LEU A 11 14.28 32.38 -8.36
N THR A 12 14.31 33.02 -7.19
CA THR A 12 14.42 34.48 -7.05
C THR A 12 15.79 34.99 -7.49
N GLU A 13 16.87 34.35 -7.04
CA GLU A 13 18.25 34.74 -7.37
C GLU A 13 18.52 34.69 -8.88
N ARG A 14 17.90 33.75 -9.58
CA ARG A 14 18.01 33.60 -11.04
C ARG A 14 16.98 34.37 -11.84
N GLY A 15 16.09 35.10 -11.17
CA GLY A 15 15.05 35.87 -11.83
C GLY A 15 14.09 35.02 -12.65
N LEU A 16 13.87 33.75 -12.25
CA LEU A 16 12.98 32.82 -12.93
C LEU A 16 11.51 33.17 -12.60
N ALA A 17 10.68 33.28 -13.64
CA ALA A 17 9.27 33.56 -13.46
C ALA A 17 8.50 32.29 -13.02
N PHE A 18 7.72 32.41 -11.96
CA PHE A 18 6.81 31.36 -11.51
C PHE A 18 5.53 31.95 -10.97
N ARG A 19 4.48 31.16 -10.97
CA ARG A 19 3.20 31.52 -10.37
C ARG A 19 2.90 30.55 -9.23
N GLU A 20 2.71 31.09 -8.02
CA GLU A 20 2.24 30.30 -6.90
C GLU A 20 0.77 29.91 -7.09
N VAL A 21 0.47 28.65 -6.84
CA VAL A 21 -0.87 28.08 -6.85
C VAL A 21 -1.17 27.57 -5.44
N ALA A 22 -2.05 28.30 -4.75
CA ALA A 22 -2.50 27.95 -3.43
C ALA A 22 -3.49 26.81 -3.49
N ILE A 23 -3.31 25.84 -2.61
CA ILE A 23 -4.26 24.73 -2.40
C ILE A 23 -4.59 24.62 -0.91
N GLU A 24 -5.68 23.95 -0.57
CA GLU A 24 -5.90 23.53 0.81
C GLU A 24 -4.78 22.56 1.22
N PRO A 25 -4.32 22.60 2.50
CA PRO A 25 -3.27 21.71 2.96
C PRO A 25 -3.57 20.25 2.64
N ALA A 26 -2.75 19.67 1.80
CA ALA A 26 -2.93 18.31 1.31
C ALA A 26 -2.07 17.32 2.11
N PRO A 27 -2.56 16.12 2.36
CA PRO A 27 -1.82 15.11 3.13
C PRO A 27 -0.63 14.53 2.35
N ASN A 28 -0.70 14.51 1.04
CA ASN A 28 0.32 14.00 0.13
C ASN A 28 0.22 14.68 -1.24
N LEU A 29 1.14 14.38 -2.12
CA LEU A 29 1.20 14.98 -3.44
C LEU A 29 -0.02 14.60 -4.31
N ASP A 30 -0.53 13.36 -4.21
CA ASP A 30 -1.74 12.93 -4.93
C ASP A 30 -2.94 13.82 -4.58
N ALA A 31 -3.16 14.05 -3.29
CA ALA A 31 -4.23 14.94 -2.82
C ALA A 31 -4.02 16.39 -3.25
N ALA A 32 -2.75 16.87 -3.29
CA ALA A 32 -2.42 18.20 -3.76
C ALA A 32 -2.72 18.36 -5.26
N VAL A 33 -2.40 17.36 -6.07
CA VAL A 33 -2.72 17.34 -7.50
C VAL A 33 -4.23 17.42 -7.72
N ILE A 34 -5.01 16.61 -6.98
CA ILE A 34 -6.48 16.64 -7.04
C ILE A 34 -7.03 18.01 -6.59
N ALA A 35 -6.53 18.55 -5.46
CA ALA A 35 -6.96 19.83 -4.92
C ALA A 35 -6.66 21.02 -5.85
N SER A 36 -5.65 20.90 -6.72
CA SER A 36 -5.31 21.92 -7.71
C SER A 36 -6.37 22.10 -8.80
N GLY A 37 -7.25 21.11 -9.01
CA GLY A 37 -8.23 21.08 -10.09
C GLY A 37 -7.63 21.01 -11.49
N ARG A 38 -6.34 20.70 -11.61
CA ARG A 38 -5.61 20.59 -12.88
C ARG A 38 -5.45 19.13 -13.30
N SER A 39 -5.14 18.91 -14.58
CA SER A 39 -4.83 17.58 -15.09
C SER A 39 -3.57 17.01 -14.42
N GLN A 40 -3.59 15.72 -14.09
CA GLN A 40 -2.40 15.01 -13.60
C GLN A 40 -1.25 15.06 -14.61
N HIS A 41 -1.57 15.14 -15.90
CA HIS A 41 -0.61 15.28 -17.00
C HIS A 41 0.19 16.59 -16.94
N ASP A 42 -0.41 17.67 -16.41
CA ASP A 42 0.28 18.96 -16.27
C ASP A 42 1.27 18.95 -15.09
N PHE A 43 1.21 17.93 -14.24
CA PHE A 43 2.04 17.83 -13.05
C PHE A 43 3.36 17.12 -13.33
N VAL A 44 4.44 17.63 -12.74
CA VAL A 44 5.78 17.04 -12.80
C VAL A 44 6.25 16.70 -11.39
N GLN A 45 6.79 15.53 -11.21
CA GLN A 45 7.28 15.01 -9.94
C GLN A 45 8.75 14.58 -10.00
N ALA A 46 9.34 14.35 -8.83
CA ALA A 46 10.70 13.85 -8.67
C ALA A 46 10.71 12.50 -8.00
N THR A 47 11.34 11.51 -8.62
CA THR A 47 11.76 10.27 -7.97
C THR A 47 13.24 10.38 -7.60
N LEU A 48 13.54 10.24 -6.31
CA LEU A 48 14.91 10.31 -5.78
C LEU A 48 15.56 8.95 -5.75
N LEU A 49 16.73 8.82 -6.34
CA LEU A 49 17.49 7.59 -6.47
C LEU A 49 18.87 7.74 -5.83
N LEU A 50 19.38 6.67 -5.21
CA LEU A 50 20.65 6.66 -4.49
C LEU A 50 21.47 5.42 -4.84
N ASP A 51 22.79 5.59 -4.91
CA ASP A 51 23.79 4.53 -4.81
C ASP A 51 25.02 5.00 -4.02
N ILE A 52 26.14 4.28 -4.12
CA ILE A 52 27.40 4.64 -3.46
C ILE A 52 28.00 5.96 -3.95
N ASP A 53 27.69 6.39 -5.16
CA ASP A 53 28.19 7.62 -5.78
C ASP A 53 27.31 8.84 -5.47
N GLY A 54 26.19 8.64 -4.77
CA GLY A 54 25.31 9.73 -4.31
C GLY A 54 23.92 9.70 -4.90
N VAL A 55 23.18 10.79 -4.69
CA VAL A 55 21.78 10.93 -5.06
C VAL A 55 21.61 11.50 -6.46
N VAL A 56 20.62 11.00 -7.17
CA VAL A 56 20.15 11.50 -8.48
C VAL A 56 18.64 11.72 -8.39
N MET A 57 18.16 12.78 -9.02
CA MET A 57 16.74 13.11 -9.12
C MET A 57 16.25 12.77 -10.53
N ALA A 58 15.30 11.85 -10.65
CA ALA A 58 14.60 11.59 -11.91
C ALA A 58 13.31 12.42 -11.95
N VAL A 59 13.19 13.31 -12.91
CA VAL A 59 12.05 14.23 -13.10
C VAL A 59 11.21 13.70 -14.26
N HIS A 60 9.95 13.44 -13.98
CA HIS A 60 8.99 12.91 -14.94
C HIS A 60 7.57 13.39 -14.66
N ARG A 61 6.63 13.17 -15.58
CA ARG A 61 5.23 13.54 -15.38
C ARG A 61 4.62 12.73 -14.24
N PHE A 62 3.65 13.32 -13.57
CA PHE A 62 2.98 12.69 -12.42
C PHE A 62 2.20 11.45 -12.81
N ASP A 63 1.58 11.45 -13.98
CA ASP A 63 0.81 10.34 -14.54
C ASP A 63 1.68 9.27 -15.25
N SER A 64 3.00 9.40 -15.18
CA SER A 64 3.95 8.45 -15.76
C SER A 64 4.72 7.67 -14.71
N THR A 65 5.24 6.51 -15.10
CA THR A 65 5.95 5.59 -14.23
C THR A 65 7.42 5.50 -14.64
N LEU A 66 8.33 5.69 -13.68
CA LEU A 66 9.77 5.60 -13.93
C LEU A 66 10.19 4.18 -14.32
N ASP A 67 10.94 4.03 -15.41
CA ASP A 67 11.61 2.78 -15.78
C ASP A 67 12.99 2.70 -15.09
N LEU A 68 13.02 2.20 -13.85
CA LEU A 68 14.25 2.12 -13.08
C LEU A 68 15.33 1.27 -13.76
N PRO A 69 15.05 0.10 -14.38
CA PRO A 69 16.00 -0.64 -15.18
C PRO A 69 16.60 0.19 -16.32
N ALA A 70 15.78 0.94 -17.07
CA ALA A 70 16.27 1.82 -18.13
C ALA A 70 17.16 2.94 -17.58
N VAL A 71 16.79 3.56 -16.45
CA VAL A 71 17.60 4.57 -15.76
C VAL A 71 18.94 3.99 -15.30
N GLN A 72 18.96 2.77 -14.74
CA GLN A 72 20.20 2.09 -14.36
C GLN A 72 21.09 1.78 -15.55
N GLN A 73 20.52 1.31 -16.65
CA GLN A 73 21.25 1.05 -17.90
C GLN A 73 21.84 2.34 -18.48
N LEU A 74 21.04 3.41 -18.50
CA LEU A 74 21.44 4.73 -19.01
C LEU A 74 22.59 5.35 -18.23
N THR A 75 22.53 5.25 -16.91
CA THR A 75 23.52 5.85 -16.00
C THR A 75 24.74 4.95 -15.75
N GLY A 76 24.62 3.65 -16.00
CA GLY A 76 25.60 2.64 -15.61
C GLY A 76 25.68 2.44 -14.08
N ARG A 77 24.71 2.97 -13.33
CA ARG A 77 24.69 3.02 -11.86
C ARG A 77 23.67 2.04 -11.30
N ARG A 78 23.95 1.47 -10.13
CA ARG A 78 23.00 0.61 -9.40
C ARG A 78 22.14 1.45 -8.44
N LEU A 79 21.33 2.30 -9.03
CA LEU A 79 20.46 3.22 -8.32
C LEU A 79 19.32 2.48 -7.60
N GLN A 80 19.02 2.92 -6.39
CA GLN A 80 17.86 2.47 -5.61
C GLN A 80 17.11 3.69 -5.10
N PRO A 81 15.77 3.63 -4.97
CA PRO A 81 14.99 4.72 -4.45
C PRO A 81 15.37 5.09 -3.01
N LEU A 82 15.35 6.39 -2.71
CA LEU A 82 15.55 6.87 -1.35
C LEU A 82 14.35 6.54 -0.48
N THR A 83 14.64 6.19 0.76
CA THR A 83 13.62 6.16 1.81
C THR A 83 13.21 7.59 2.19
N ALA A 84 12.00 7.77 2.73
CA ALA A 84 11.52 9.06 3.22
C ALA A 84 12.48 9.70 4.23
N ARG A 85 13.10 8.88 5.12
CA ARG A 85 14.09 9.35 6.09
C ARG A 85 15.36 9.91 5.44
N GLN A 86 15.82 9.29 4.36
CA GLN A 86 17.00 9.78 3.60
C GLN A 86 16.65 11.05 2.84
N SER A 87 15.46 11.11 2.22
CA SER A 87 14.96 12.28 1.53
C SER A 87 14.90 13.51 2.44
N ARG A 88 14.38 13.40 3.65
CA ARG A 88 14.32 14.49 4.64
C ARG A 88 15.68 15.10 4.99
N ARG A 89 16.77 14.36 4.90
CA ARG A 89 18.12 14.89 5.17
C ARG A 89 18.64 15.80 4.07
N ILE A 90 18.13 15.63 2.85
CA ILE A 90 18.53 16.42 1.68
C ILE A 90 17.60 17.63 1.53
N PHE A 91 16.30 17.38 1.73
CA PHE A 91 15.21 18.36 1.59
C PHE A 91 14.66 18.78 2.97
N GLU A 92 15.56 19.28 3.84
CA GLU A 92 15.24 19.63 5.23
C GLU A 92 14.20 20.75 5.36
N ASP A 93 14.10 21.61 4.35
CA ASP A 93 13.17 22.74 4.26
C ASP A 93 11.83 22.38 3.57
N CYS A 94 11.70 21.13 3.12
CA CYS A 94 10.47 20.62 2.52
C CYS A 94 9.64 19.81 3.50
N GLU A 95 8.33 19.86 3.34
CA GLU A 95 7.43 18.94 4.04
C GLU A 95 7.56 17.51 3.46
N PRO A 96 7.34 16.49 4.28
CA PRO A 96 7.45 15.10 3.85
C PRO A 96 6.55 14.80 2.64
N GLY A 97 7.12 14.19 1.59
CA GLY A 97 6.40 13.86 0.37
C GLY A 97 6.23 14.99 -0.63
N PHE A 98 6.64 16.23 -0.30
CA PHE A 98 6.50 17.41 -1.18
C PHE A 98 7.84 17.88 -1.76
N VAL A 99 8.64 16.96 -2.25
CA VAL A 99 9.94 17.31 -2.86
C VAL A 99 9.73 18.04 -4.19
N PRO A 100 10.29 19.26 -4.35
CA PRO A 100 10.25 19.93 -5.63
C PRO A 100 11.12 19.24 -6.67
N PRO A 101 10.69 19.06 -7.93
CA PRO A 101 11.49 18.46 -9.00
C PRO A 101 12.54 19.45 -9.56
N VAL A 102 13.27 20.12 -8.66
CA VAL A 102 14.27 21.16 -8.94
C VAL A 102 15.57 20.80 -8.25
N GLY A 103 16.28 19.79 -8.81
CA GLY A 103 17.51 19.28 -8.20
C GLY A 103 18.62 20.30 -8.02
N CYS A 104 18.72 21.28 -8.94
CA CYS A 104 19.71 22.36 -8.85
C CYS A 104 19.62 23.21 -7.58
N ALA A 105 18.41 23.41 -7.03
CA ALA A 105 18.21 24.12 -5.76
C ALA A 105 18.78 23.35 -4.55
N TYR A 106 18.99 22.06 -4.70
CA TYR A 106 19.47 21.14 -3.65
C TYR A 106 20.82 20.48 -3.99
N CYS A 107 21.50 20.95 -5.03
CA CYS A 107 22.75 20.39 -5.53
C CYS A 107 22.64 18.89 -5.87
N VAL A 108 21.50 18.44 -6.37
CA VAL A 108 21.24 17.06 -6.79
C VAL A 108 21.24 16.99 -8.32
N PRO A 109 22.04 16.11 -8.94
CA PRO A 109 21.99 15.90 -10.39
C PRO A 109 20.62 15.46 -10.88
N VAL A 110 20.19 15.95 -12.04
CA VAL A 110 18.85 15.73 -12.58
C VAL A 110 18.91 14.92 -13.86
N LEU A 111 18.11 13.86 -13.92
CA LEU A 111 17.67 13.21 -15.14
C LEU A 111 16.25 13.70 -15.41
N VAL A 112 15.94 14.05 -16.65
CA VAL A 112 14.60 14.50 -17.02
C VAL A 112 14.06 13.68 -18.18
N ASP A 113 12.80 13.27 -18.03
CA ASP A 113 12.09 12.58 -19.12
C ASP A 113 11.80 13.52 -20.27
N GLU A 114 11.93 13.01 -21.52
CA GLU A 114 11.74 13.80 -22.73
C GLU A 114 10.35 14.45 -22.77
N ASP A 115 9.30 13.77 -22.32
CA ASP A 115 7.92 14.28 -22.37
C ASP A 115 7.67 15.48 -21.46
N VAL A 116 8.48 15.66 -20.42
CA VAL A 116 8.43 16.86 -19.56
C VAL A 116 8.81 18.10 -20.34
N MET A 117 9.77 17.99 -21.27
CA MET A 117 10.31 19.12 -22.02
C MET A 117 9.36 19.63 -23.11
N ASP A 118 8.36 18.85 -23.49
CA ASP A 118 7.38 19.21 -24.51
C ASP A 118 6.17 19.97 -23.95
N ALA A 119 6.06 20.09 -22.62
CA ALA A 119 4.97 20.80 -21.98
C ALA A 119 4.98 22.31 -22.27
N GLU A 120 3.82 22.91 -22.43
CA GLU A 120 3.68 24.39 -22.53
C GLU A 120 3.78 25.06 -21.14
N SER A 121 3.25 24.41 -20.12
CA SER A 121 3.40 24.78 -18.71
C SER A 121 3.37 23.53 -17.85
N VAL A 122 3.95 23.60 -16.67
CA VAL A 122 3.95 22.49 -15.71
C VAL A 122 3.63 23.00 -14.31
N LEU A 123 2.96 22.14 -13.55
CA LEU A 123 2.77 22.31 -12.11
C LEU A 123 3.75 21.39 -11.38
N LEU A 124 4.30 21.88 -10.28
CA LEU A 124 5.19 21.11 -9.44
C LEU A 124 5.05 21.50 -7.96
N SER A 125 5.52 20.64 -7.08
CA SER A 125 5.53 20.91 -5.65
C SER A 125 6.37 22.15 -5.32
N GLY A 126 5.85 23.03 -4.50
CA GLY A 126 6.58 24.14 -3.89
C GLY A 126 7.40 23.76 -2.65
N GLY A 127 7.45 22.48 -2.30
CA GLY A 127 8.11 21.99 -1.08
C GLY A 127 7.20 22.03 0.16
N ARG A 128 5.93 22.42 0.00
CA ARG A 128 4.93 22.57 1.06
C ARG A 128 3.63 21.87 0.68
N ASN A 129 2.88 21.47 1.68
CA ASN A 129 1.60 20.76 1.49
C ASN A 129 0.43 21.69 1.07
N ASP A 130 0.64 22.99 1.11
CA ASP A 130 -0.34 24.02 0.78
C ASP A 130 0.07 24.91 -0.42
N ALA A 131 1.21 24.62 -1.06
CA ALA A 131 1.78 25.44 -2.11
C ALA A 131 2.33 24.63 -3.28
N LEU A 132 1.84 24.94 -4.47
CA LEU A 132 2.35 24.47 -5.75
C LEU A 132 2.89 25.66 -6.53
N ILE A 133 3.75 25.39 -7.51
CA ILE A 133 4.20 26.42 -8.46
C ILE A 133 3.91 26.00 -9.89
N GLU A 134 3.52 26.94 -10.70
CA GLU A 134 3.35 26.78 -12.13
C GLU A 134 4.50 27.48 -12.85
N LEU A 135 5.14 26.77 -13.76
CA LEU A 135 6.22 27.26 -14.61
C LEU A 135 5.80 27.20 -16.07
N ASP A 136 6.15 28.21 -16.83
CA ASP A 136 6.03 28.16 -18.28
C ASP A 136 7.18 27.37 -18.93
N ARG A 137 7.03 27.03 -20.21
CA ARG A 137 8.01 26.27 -20.99
C ARG A 137 9.41 26.87 -20.96
N GLU A 138 9.52 28.19 -21.05
CA GLU A 138 10.84 28.85 -21.12
C GLU A 138 11.54 28.80 -19.77
N THR A 139 10.84 29.03 -18.69
CA THR A 139 11.36 28.89 -17.32
C THR A 139 11.76 27.43 -17.03
N LEU A 140 10.92 26.46 -17.44
CA LEU A 140 11.21 25.04 -17.31
C LEU A 140 12.49 24.63 -18.05
N LYS A 141 12.69 25.10 -19.28
CA LYS A 141 13.90 24.84 -20.06
C LYS A 141 15.14 25.42 -19.40
N ILE A 142 15.06 26.61 -18.80
CA ILE A 142 16.18 27.22 -18.06
C ILE A 142 16.48 26.39 -16.81
N LEU A 143 15.45 26.00 -16.09
CA LEU A 143 15.56 25.23 -14.85
C LEU A 143 16.21 23.85 -15.07
N LEU A 144 15.90 23.23 -16.19
CA LEU A 144 16.37 21.88 -16.56
C LEU A 144 17.47 21.91 -17.62
N ALA A 145 18.15 23.08 -17.84
CA ALA A 145 19.17 23.22 -18.88
C ALA A 145 20.34 22.25 -18.69
N ASP A 146 20.75 22.02 -17.45
CA ASP A 146 21.86 21.11 -17.07
C ASP A 146 21.40 19.68 -16.81
N ALA A 147 20.09 19.37 -16.95
CA ALA A 147 19.56 18.04 -16.73
C ALA A 147 19.91 17.10 -17.91
N PHE A 148 20.24 15.86 -17.59
CA PHE A 148 20.42 14.85 -18.61
C PHE A 148 19.04 14.37 -19.11
N ARG A 149 18.80 14.52 -20.43
CA ARG A 149 17.51 14.21 -21.05
C ARG A 149 17.54 12.80 -21.63
N ALA A 150 16.54 12.02 -21.29
CA ALA A 150 16.35 10.70 -21.83
C ALA A 150 14.90 10.24 -21.64
N ARG A 151 14.54 9.16 -22.30
CA ARG A 151 13.30 8.46 -22.00
C ARG A 151 13.48 7.68 -20.71
N LEU A 152 12.84 8.17 -19.65
CA LEU A 152 12.97 7.62 -18.29
C LEU A 152 11.74 6.82 -17.87
N VAL A 153 10.62 6.95 -18.60
CA VAL A 153 9.33 6.38 -18.19
C VAL A 153 8.92 5.21 -19.07
N ILE A 154 8.24 4.28 -18.46
CA ILE A 154 7.49 3.27 -19.16
C ILE A 154 6.23 3.96 -19.68
N HIS A 155 6.15 4.17 -20.97
CA HIS A 155 4.85 4.42 -21.57
C HIS A 155 4.08 3.12 -21.45
N GLY A 156 3.03 3.11 -20.63
CA GLY A 156 2.06 2.03 -20.72
C GLY A 156 1.76 1.84 -22.20
N GLN A 157 2.02 0.66 -22.73
CA GLN A 157 1.58 0.39 -24.10
C GLN A 157 0.07 0.54 -24.07
N GLY A 158 -0.42 1.72 -24.45
CA GLY A 158 -1.79 1.97 -24.77
C GLY A 158 -2.18 1.03 -25.88
N GLY A 159 -2.43 -0.21 -25.55
CA GLY A 159 -3.19 -1.12 -26.37
C GLY A 159 -4.64 -0.64 -26.28
N ASP A 160 -5.06 0.09 -27.28
CA ASP A 160 -6.43 0.36 -27.65
C ASP A 160 -7.18 -0.96 -27.82
N ASP A 161 -7.60 -1.62 -26.74
CA ASP A 161 -8.61 -2.69 -26.72
C ASP A 161 -8.67 -3.47 -25.37
N ARG A 162 -8.09 -2.99 -24.26
CA ARG A 162 -8.32 -3.61 -22.95
C ARG A 162 -9.36 -2.78 -22.21
N GLY A 163 -10.63 -3.08 -22.47
CA GLY A 163 -11.71 -2.62 -21.60
C GLY A 163 -11.37 -2.99 -20.16
N GLY A 164 -11.37 -2.01 -19.23
CA GLY A 164 -11.15 -2.27 -17.83
C GLY A 164 -12.04 -3.40 -17.33
N LEU A 165 -11.53 -4.21 -16.40
CA LEU A 165 -12.29 -5.32 -15.82
C LEU A 165 -13.53 -4.77 -15.12
N THR A 166 -14.70 -5.22 -15.54
CA THR A 166 -15.96 -4.82 -14.93
C THR A 166 -16.13 -5.46 -13.55
N LEU A 167 -16.87 -4.79 -12.67
CA LEU A 167 -17.22 -5.35 -11.35
C LEU A 167 -17.90 -6.72 -11.45
N ASP A 168 -18.70 -6.94 -12.51
CA ASP A 168 -19.39 -8.21 -12.73
C ASP A 168 -18.43 -9.35 -13.10
N GLU A 169 -17.39 -9.07 -13.89
CA GLU A 169 -16.35 -10.04 -14.21
C GLU A 169 -15.54 -10.41 -12.97
N ILE A 170 -15.17 -9.42 -12.16
CA ILE A 170 -14.49 -9.65 -10.89
C ILE A 170 -15.37 -10.43 -9.93
N ALA A 171 -16.63 -10.03 -9.77
CA ALA A 171 -17.59 -10.72 -8.91
C ALA A 171 -17.82 -12.16 -9.35
N SER A 172 -17.86 -12.42 -10.67
CA SER A 172 -17.97 -13.79 -11.21
C SER A 172 -16.74 -14.62 -10.83
N LYS A 173 -15.54 -14.11 -11.05
CA LYS A 173 -14.30 -14.82 -10.71
C LYS A 173 -14.14 -15.03 -9.19
N LEU A 174 -14.54 -14.03 -8.37
CA LEU A 174 -14.46 -14.14 -6.90
C LEU A 174 -15.43 -15.19 -6.33
N ARG A 175 -16.58 -15.43 -6.97
CA ARG A 175 -17.52 -16.49 -6.53
C ARG A 175 -16.93 -17.88 -6.60
N ASP A 176 -15.98 -18.10 -7.52
CA ASP A 176 -15.32 -19.39 -7.71
C ASP A 176 -14.15 -19.61 -6.76
N ILE A 177 -13.76 -18.58 -5.97
CA ILE A 177 -12.69 -18.69 -4.98
C ILE A 177 -13.23 -19.31 -3.68
N TYR A 178 -12.89 -20.55 -3.47
CA TYR A 178 -13.28 -21.28 -2.25
C TYR A 178 -12.16 -21.38 -1.23
N ARG A 179 -10.90 -21.23 -1.64
CA ARG A 179 -9.72 -21.50 -0.79
C ARG A 179 -8.55 -20.64 -1.22
N LEU A 180 -7.72 -20.30 -0.24
CA LEU A 180 -6.44 -19.63 -0.43
C LEU A 180 -5.35 -20.40 0.29
N PRO A 181 -4.11 -20.38 -0.19
CA PRO A 181 -3.04 -21.13 0.42
C PRO A 181 -2.75 -20.61 1.84
N PRO A 182 -2.59 -21.51 2.82
CA PRO A 182 -2.16 -21.15 4.15
C PRO A 182 -0.66 -20.82 4.17
N MET A 183 -0.23 -20.19 5.25
CA MET A 183 1.19 -19.94 5.50
C MET A 183 1.94 -21.26 5.63
N PRO A 184 3.00 -21.51 4.83
CA PRO A 184 3.70 -22.82 4.80
C PRO A 184 4.25 -23.26 6.16
N ALA A 185 4.66 -22.32 7.00
CA ALA A 185 5.20 -22.63 8.32
C ALA A 185 4.13 -23.11 9.33
N LEU A 186 2.89 -22.66 9.19
CA LEU A 186 1.83 -22.91 10.18
C LEU A 186 0.93 -24.11 9.84
N ALA A 187 0.68 -24.38 8.56
CA ALA A 187 -0.19 -25.46 8.15
C ALA A 187 0.19 -26.83 8.74
N PRO A 188 1.46 -27.30 8.73
CA PRO A 188 1.86 -28.55 9.35
C PRO A 188 1.65 -28.56 10.87
N GLN A 189 1.91 -27.45 11.56
CA GLN A 189 1.72 -27.33 13.02
C GLN A 189 0.24 -27.45 13.38
N ILE A 190 -0.63 -26.73 12.67
CA ILE A 190 -2.08 -26.77 12.86
C ILE A 190 -2.61 -28.18 12.65
N LEU A 191 -2.16 -28.87 11.58
CA LEU A 191 -2.57 -30.26 11.31
C LEU A 191 -2.14 -31.21 12.42
N THR A 192 -0.91 -31.11 12.89
CA THR A 192 -0.39 -31.91 14.00
C THR A 192 -1.23 -31.70 15.26
N MET A 193 -1.48 -30.43 15.64
CA MET A 193 -2.29 -30.13 16.82
C MET A 193 -3.75 -30.59 16.69
N ALA A 194 -4.36 -30.35 15.51
CA ALA A 194 -5.75 -30.72 15.28
C ALA A 194 -5.99 -32.26 15.32
N THR A 195 -4.96 -33.03 15.04
CA THR A 195 -5.03 -34.52 15.04
C THR A 195 -4.48 -35.16 16.30
N THR A 196 -3.77 -34.45 17.16
CA THR A 196 -3.22 -34.93 18.41
C THR A 196 -4.28 -35.06 19.48
N ASP A 197 -4.35 -36.24 20.13
CA ASP A 197 -5.21 -36.44 21.29
C ASP A 197 -4.73 -35.62 22.47
N GLY A 198 -5.67 -34.89 23.12
CA GLY A 198 -5.35 -34.02 24.25
C GLY A 198 -4.95 -32.58 23.90
N ALA A 199 -4.77 -32.24 22.60
CA ALA A 199 -4.55 -30.85 22.20
C ALA A 199 -5.77 -29.98 22.55
N VAL A 200 -5.51 -28.82 23.12
CA VAL A 200 -6.51 -27.85 23.53
C VAL A 200 -6.98 -27.08 22.31
N ALA A 201 -8.30 -26.91 22.18
CA ALA A 201 -8.86 -26.23 21.00
C ALA A 201 -8.52 -24.74 20.99
N GLU A 202 -8.29 -24.15 22.15
CA GLU A 202 -7.85 -22.77 22.32
C GLU A 202 -6.46 -22.54 21.75
N ASP A 203 -5.51 -23.44 22.00
CA ASP A 203 -4.14 -23.33 21.47
C ASP A 203 -4.15 -23.45 19.95
N LEU A 204 -5.03 -24.31 19.40
CA LEU A 204 -5.24 -24.42 17.96
C LEU A 204 -5.78 -23.11 17.37
N ALA A 205 -6.70 -22.45 18.05
CA ALA A 205 -7.23 -21.16 17.60
C ALA A 205 -6.15 -20.07 17.55
N GLU A 206 -5.27 -20.02 18.55
CA GLU A 206 -4.17 -19.06 18.59
C GLU A 206 -3.20 -19.20 17.40
N ILE A 207 -2.88 -20.44 17.01
CA ILE A 207 -2.01 -20.66 15.84
C ILE A 207 -2.74 -20.32 14.54
N ILE A 208 -4.04 -20.62 14.43
CA ILE A 208 -4.84 -20.27 13.24
C ILE A 208 -4.91 -18.76 13.06
N GLU A 209 -5.02 -18.00 14.14
CA GLU A 209 -5.07 -16.53 14.11
C GLU A 209 -3.80 -15.89 13.55
N LEU A 210 -2.69 -16.60 13.49
CA LEU A 210 -1.46 -16.15 12.83
C LEU A 210 -1.48 -16.31 11.30
N ASP A 211 -2.46 -17.03 10.75
CA ASP A 211 -2.58 -17.24 9.30
C ASP A 211 -3.80 -16.53 8.73
N PRO A 212 -3.63 -15.45 7.93
CA PRO A 212 -4.75 -14.70 7.37
C PRO A 212 -5.69 -15.57 6.54
N SER A 213 -5.13 -16.48 5.73
CA SER A 213 -5.90 -17.35 4.84
C SER A 213 -6.76 -18.34 5.62
N LEU A 214 -6.19 -18.98 6.64
CA LEU A 214 -6.93 -19.92 7.49
C LEU A 214 -7.93 -19.21 8.39
N THR A 215 -7.56 -18.05 8.96
CA THR A 215 -8.48 -17.22 9.75
C THR A 215 -9.74 -16.88 8.96
N ALA A 216 -9.57 -16.36 7.74
CA ALA A 216 -10.70 -16.00 6.88
C ALA A 216 -11.55 -17.23 6.52
N GLN A 217 -10.94 -18.37 6.20
CA GLN A 217 -11.64 -19.59 5.86
C GLN A 217 -12.40 -20.18 7.07
N ILE A 218 -11.78 -20.25 8.24
CA ILE A 218 -12.42 -20.74 9.47
C ILE A 218 -13.64 -19.90 9.83
N LEU A 219 -13.52 -18.57 9.78
CA LEU A 219 -14.64 -17.65 10.01
C LEU A 219 -15.76 -17.86 8.98
N ARG A 220 -15.40 -17.98 7.69
CA ARG A 220 -16.36 -18.24 6.62
C ARG A 220 -17.13 -19.54 6.87
N TYR A 221 -16.45 -20.63 7.17
CA TYR A 221 -17.11 -21.92 7.44
C TYR A 221 -18.00 -21.85 8.66
N ALA A 222 -17.54 -21.24 9.76
CA ALA A 222 -18.32 -21.10 10.98
C ALA A 222 -19.57 -20.24 10.81
N ARG A 223 -19.56 -19.29 9.88
CA ARG A 223 -20.69 -18.38 9.56
C ARG A 223 -21.60 -18.92 8.45
N SER A 224 -21.20 -19.98 7.76
CA SER A 224 -22.06 -20.62 6.77
C SER A 224 -23.29 -21.23 7.42
N GLY A 225 -24.44 -21.19 6.75
CA GLY A 225 -25.69 -21.77 7.25
C GLY A 225 -25.69 -23.29 7.48
N LEU A 226 -24.51 -23.95 7.37
CA LEU A 226 -24.34 -25.39 7.57
C LEU A 226 -24.36 -25.81 9.05
N PHE A 227 -24.23 -24.86 9.97
CA PHE A 227 -24.16 -25.13 11.41
C PHE A 227 -25.28 -24.43 12.17
N GLU A 228 -25.94 -25.12 13.10
CA GLU A 228 -27.07 -24.61 13.89
C GLU A 228 -26.75 -23.35 14.70
N ARG A 229 -25.48 -23.14 15.05
CA ARG A 229 -24.97 -21.96 15.76
C ARG A 229 -24.27 -20.96 14.86
N SER A 230 -24.49 -21.06 13.56
CA SER A 230 -23.88 -20.18 12.56
C SER A 230 -24.44 -18.75 12.64
N GLY A 231 -23.70 -17.81 12.09
CA GLY A 231 -24.22 -16.49 11.74
C GLY A 231 -23.72 -15.30 12.56
N GLN A 232 -23.18 -15.49 13.77
CA GLN A 232 -22.75 -14.35 14.59
C GLN A 232 -21.31 -14.41 15.12
N THR A 233 -20.53 -15.45 14.80
CA THR A 233 -19.16 -15.48 15.30
C THR A 233 -18.27 -14.49 14.58
N SER A 234 -17.54 -13.68 15.35
CA SER A 234 -16.50 -12.78 14.87
C SER A 234 -15.12 -13.15 15.45
N SER A 235 -15.01 -14.32 16.08
CA SER A 235 -13.80 -14.80 16.73
C SER A 235 -13.45 -16.20 16.23
N VAL A 236 -12.18 -16.39 15.84
CA VAL A 236 -11.62 -17.72 15.46
C VAL A 236 -11.72 -18.66 16.64
N ARG A 237 -11.40 -18.20 17.85
CA ARG A 237 -11.52 -19.00 19.08
C ARG A 237 -12.93 -19.57 19.22
N HIS A 238 -13.96 -18.74 19.13
CA HIS A 238 -15.35 -19.23 19.19
C HIS A 238 -15.71 -20.14 18.01
N ALA A 239 -15.22 -19.83 16.81
CA ALA A 239 -15.42 -20.70 15.64
C ALA A 239 -14.83 -22.09 15.86
N VAL A 240 -13.63 -22.18 16.41
CA VAL A 240 -12.91 -23.45 16.65
C VAL A 240 -13.51 -24.20 17.84
N THR A 241 -13.71 -23.55 18.99
CA THR A 241 -14.14 -24.21 20.22
C THR A 241 -15.64 -24.47 20.29
N GLY A 242 -16.46 -23.56 19.74
CA GLY A 242 -17.92 -23.56 19.88
C GLY A 242 -18.70 -24.11 18.70
N ILE A 243 -18.13 -24.03 17.46
CA ILE A 243 -18.89 -24.34 16.23
C ILE A 243 -18.29 -25.52 15.47
N LEU A 244 -17.01 -25.43 15.09
CA LEU A 244 -16.37 -26.38 14.17
C LEU A 244 -15.77 -27.60 14.89
N GLY A 245 -15.05 -27.36 15.97
CA GLY A 245 -14.24 -28.37 16.64
C GLY A 245 -12.97 -28.72 15.87
N LYS A 246 -11.97 -29.30 16.56
CA LYS A 246 -10.63 -29.54 16.02
C LYS A 246 -10.60 -30.43 14.77
N HIS A 247 -11.46 -31.47 14.68
CA HIS A 247 -11.48 -32.36 13.51
C HIS A 247 -11.90 -31.68 12.22
N ARG A 248 -12.92 -30.79 12.27
CA ARG A 248 -13.35 -30.04 11.10
C ARG A 248 -12.30 -29.01 10.69
N VAL A 249 -11.65 -28.38 11.67
CA VAL A 249 -10.51 -27.48 11.41
C VAL A 249 -9.41 -28.23 10.67
N ALA A 250 -9.04 -29.45 11.11
CA ALA A 250 -8.05 -30.27 10.40
C ALA A 250 -8.43 -30.48 8.92
N HIS A 251 -9.69 -30.82 8.65
CA HIS A 251 -10.16 -31.03 7.27
C HIS A 251 -10.11 -29.75 6.43
N ILE A 252 -10.43 -28.58 7.03
CA ILE A 252 -10.33 -27.30 6.35
C ILE A 252 -8.88 -27.01 5.99
N VAL A 253 -7.94 -27.19 6.92
CA VAL A 253 -6.51 -26.97 6.71
C VAL A 253 -5.92 -27.92 5.67
N GLN A 254 -6.25 -29.22 5.75
CA GLN A 254 -5.86 -30.19 4.72
C GLN A 254 -6.37 -29.79 3.34
N GLY A 255 -7.64 -29.40 3.26
CA GLY A 255 -8.23 -28.96 2.00
C GLY A 255 -7.58 -27.70 1.44
N SER A 256 -7.13 -26.78 2.30
CA SER A 256 -6.45 -25.55 1.89
C SER A 256 -5.01 -25.81 1.44
N ALA A 257 -4.32 -26.75 2.07
CA ALA A 257 -2.96 -27.16 1.68
C ALA A 257 -2.89 -27.87 0.31
N LEU A 258 -4.03 -28.39 -0.18
CA LEU A 258 -4.15 -29.05 -1.50
C LEU A 258 -4.42 -28.04 -2.64
N VAL A 259 -4.58 -26.75 -2.35
CA VAL A 259 -4.71 -25.72 -3.38
C VAL A 259 -3.34 -25.56 -4.04
N GLY A 260 -3.18 -26.18 -5.21
CA GLY A 260 -1.99 -26.02 -6.03
C GLY A 260 -1.87 -24.62 -6.63
N ASP A 261 -0.66 -24.29 -6.98
CA ASP A 261 -0.23 -23.13 -7.80
C ASP A 261 -1.07 -21.86 -7.69
N PHE A 262 -0.96 -21.20 -6.56
CA PHE A 262 -1.36 -19.82 -6.43
C PHE A 262 -0.32 -19.01 -7.20
N SER A 263 -0.74 -18.34 -8.26
CA SER A 263 0.15 -17.65 -9.23
C SER A 263 0.89 -16.44 -8.66
N VAL A 264 0.78 -16.15 -7.37
CA VAL A 264 1.50 -15.05 -6.72
C VAL A 264 2.93 -15.47 -6.40
N PRO A 265 3.93 -14.69 -6.81
CA PRO A 265 5.33 -14.96 -6.46
C PRO A 265 5.50 -15.09 -4.94
N ARG A 266 6.38 -15.98 -4.50
CA ARG A 266 6.66 -16.15 -3.08
C ARG A 266 7.42 -14.95 -2.52
N ASP A 267 8.43 -14.51 -3.25
CA ASP A 267 9.37 -13.45 -2.88
C ASP A 267 9.04 -12.15 -3.64
N GLY A 268 9.58 -11.03 -3.20
CA GLY A 268 9.35 -9.70 -3.76
C GLY A 268 8.43 -8.84 -2.89
N ILE A 269 8.33 -7.55 -3.23
CA ILE A 269 7.56 -6.57 -2.44
C ILE A 269 6.08 -6.93 -2.37
N LEU A 270 5.51 -7.44 -3.47
CA LEU A 270 4.12 -7.91 -3.53
C LEU A 270 4.00 -9.43 -3.42
N GLY A 271 5.07 -10.12 -2.98
CA GLY A 271 5.08 -11.57 -2.81
C GLY A 271 4.31 -12.03 -1.56
N MET A 272 4.00 -13.33 -1.53
CA MET A 272 3.26 -13.93 -0.41
C MET A 272 3.96 -13.77 0.94
N GLN A 273 5.30 -13.80 0.98
CA GLN A 273 6.06 -13.59 2.21
C GLN A 273 5.87 -12.18 2.76
N SER A 274 5.96 -11.17 1.91
CA SER A 274 5.71 -9.77 2.27
C SER A 274 4.26 -9.57 2.72
N PHE A 275 3.30 -10.20 2.04
CA PHE A 275 1.89 -10.18 2.41
C PHE A 275 1.67 -10.75 3.83
N TRP A 276 2.19 -11.94 4.14
CA TRP A 276 2.00 -12.54 5.48
C TRP A 276 2.67 -11.72 6.57
N SER A 277 3.89 -11.23 6.33
CA SER A 277 4.59 -10.36 7.26
C SER A 277 3.78 -9.10 7.55
N HIS A 278 3.39 -8.38 6.52
CA HIS A 278 2.58 -7.16 6.65
C HIS A 278 1.25 -7.41 7.37
N ALA A 279 0.54 -8.47 7.00
CA ALA A 279 -0.74 -8.81 7.63
C ALA A 279 -0.60 -9.02 9.14
N LEU A 280 0.42 -9.76 9.57
CA LEU A 280 0.68 -10.01 10.99
C LEU A 280 1.09 -8.74 11.74
N TYR A 281 2.05 -7.98 11.21
CA TYR A 281 2.45 -6.72 11.83
C TYR A 281 1.25 -5.76 11.97
N CYS A 282 0.44 -5.63 10.93
CA CYS A 282 -0.75 -4.77 10.96
C CYS A 282 -1.79 -5.27 11.96
N ALA A 283 -1.99 -6.59 12.08
CA ALA A 283 -2.91 -7.18 13.05
C ALA A 283 -2.50 -6.86 14.49
N PHE A 284 -1.25 -7.17 14.85
CA PHE A 284 -0.76 -6.92 16.21
C PHE A 284 -0.75 -5.43 16.56
N LEU A 285 -0.31 -4.60 15.62
CA LEU A 285 -0.29 -3.15 15.84
C LEU A 285 -1.71 -2.59 15.98
N SER A 286 -2.66 -3.00 15.14
CA SER A 286 -4.07 -2.62 15.26
C SER A 286 -4.66 -3.04 16.61
N GLN A 287 -4.32 -4.23 17.09
CA GLN A 287 -4.71 -4.71 18.42
C GLN A 287 -4.17 -3.83 19.55
N ARG A 288 -2.96 -3.26 19.41
CA ARG A 288 -2.36 -2.36 20.40
C ARG A 288 -2.94 -0.95 20.36
N ILE A 289 -3.32 -0.49 19.16
CA ILE A 289 -3.95 0.83 18.97
C ILE A 289 -5.38 0.83 19.53
N ALA A 290 -6.16 -0.21 19.29
CA ALA A 290 -7.60 -0.28 19.55
C ALA A 290 -8.03 0.15 20.96
N PRO A 291 -7.43 -0.31 22.07
CA PRO A 291 -7.84 0.10 23.42
C PRO A 291 -7.68 1.60 23.68
N ARG A 292 -6.70 2.23 23.02
CA ARG A 292 -6.46 3.68 23.16
C ARG A 292 -7.54 4.51 22.45
N CYS A 293 -8.29 3.88 21.53
CA CYS A 293 -9.40 4.48 20.77
C CYS A 293 -10.78 3.99 21.23
N GLY A 294 -10.84 3.20 22.31
CA GLY A 294 -12.10 2.62 22.80
C GLY A 294 -12.71 1.55 21.87
N ALA A 295 -11.90 0.95 21.01
CA ALA A 295 -12.31 -0.11 20.10
C ALA A 295 -11.99 -1.51 20.66
N ASP A 296 -12.71 -2.51 20.15
CA ASP A 296 -12.47 -3.92 20.53
C ASP A 296 -11.16 -4.42 19.95
N ARG A 297 -10.33 -5.04 20.78
CA ARG A 297 -8.97 -5.49 20.45
C ARG A 297 -8.95 -6.61 19.43
N ASP A 298 -9.83 -7.59 19.62
CA ASP A 298 -9.84 -8.80 18.80
C ASP A 298 -10.42 -8.48 17.41
N MET A 299 -11.43 -7.61 17.35
CA MET A 299 -11.96 -7.10 16.09
C MET A 299 -10.90 -6.27 15.33
N ALA A 300 -10.16 -5.41 16.02
CA ALA A 300 -9.10 -4.62 15.39
C ALA A 300 -7.96 -5.51 14.88
N TYR A 301 -7.62 -6.59 15.62
CA TYR A 301 -6.68 -7.61 15.15
C TYR A 301 -7.14 -8.22 13.84
N LEU A 302 -8.40 -8.67 13.75
CA LEU A 302 -8.97 -9.25 12.53
C LEU A 302 -9.00 -8.25 11.38
N CYS A 303 -9.36 -7.00 11.63
CA CYS A 303 -9.33 -5.94 10.64
C CYS A 303 -7.90 -5.75 10.08
N GLY A 304 -6.89 -5.67 10.96
CA GLY A 304 -5.50 -5.57 10.56
C GLY A 304 -4.99 -6.79 9.82
N LEU A 305 -5.35 -8.01 10.26
CA LEU A 305 -4.91 -9.26 9.64
C LEU A 305 -5.44 -9.42 8.20
N LEU A 306 -6.67 -9.02 7.97
CA LEU A 306 -7.39 -9.32 6.73
C LEU A 306 -7.51 -8.14 5.76
N HIS A 307 -7.04 -6.93 6.14
CA HIS A 307 -7.26 -5.73 5.33
C HIS A 307 -6.65 -5.81 3.93
N ASN A 308 -5.47 -6.42 3.80
CA ASN A 308 -4.71 -6.45 2.55
C ASN A 308 -4.92 -7.74 1.73
N PHE A 309 -5.96 -8.52 2.05
CA PHE A 309 -6.24 -9.81 1.46
C PHE A 309 -6.53 -9.78 -0.05
N GLY A 310 -6.95 -8.63 -0.54
CA GLY A 310 -7.18 -8.42 -1.98
C GLY A 310 -5.92 -8.44 -2.82
N LEU A 311 -4.75 -8.15 -2.24
CA LEU A 311 -3.50 -8.10 -2.99
C LEU A 311 -3.09 -9.48 -3.58
N PRO A 312 -2.99 -10.57 -2.79
CA PRO A 312 -2.75 -11.89 -3.38
C PRO A 312 -3.90 -12.36 -4.29
N LEU A 313 -5.12 -11.87 -4.09
CA LEU A 313 -6.23 -12.17 -5.00
C LEU A 313 -6.05 -11.55 -6.37
N LEU A 314 -5.52 -10.34 -6.46
CA LEU A 314 -5.14 -9.74 -7.74
C LEU A 314 -4.19 -10.65 -8.51
N GLY A 315 -3.15 -11.16 -7.84
CA GLY A 315 -2.20 -12.07 -8.47
C GLY A 315 -2.82 -13.39 -8.92
N TYR A 316 -3.78 -13.91 -8.17
CA TYR A 316 -4.49 -15.13 -8.55
C TYR A 316 -5.47 -14.90 -9.72
N LEU A 317 -6.22 -13.81 -9.68
CA LEU A 317 -7.27 -13.52 -10.68
C LEU A 317 -6.70 -12.98 -11.99
N PHE A 318 -5.62 -12.23 -11.92
CA PHE A 318 -5.04 -11.44 -13.00
C PHE A 318 -3.52 -11.54 -13.00
N PRO A 319 -2.95 -12.74 -13.27
CA PRO A 319 -1.51 -12.98 -13.13
C PRO A 319 -0.63 -12.05 -13.97
N SER A 320 -1.03 -11.77 -15.20
CA SER A 320 -0.27 -10.91 -16.12
C SER A 320 -0.23 -9.46 -15.66
N GLU A 321 -1.39 -8.95 -15.24
CA GLU A 321 -1.54 -7.58 -14.72
C GLU A 321 -0.84 -7.44 -13.36
N PHE A 322 -0.85 -8.49 -12.54
CA PHE A 322 -0.14 -8.50 -11.27
C PHE A 322 1.38 -8.53 -11.44
N GLU A 323 1.89 -9.22 -12.45
CA GLU A 323 3.32 -9.18 -12.81
C GLU A 323 3.71 -7.77 -13.23
N GLU A 324 2.89 -7.09 -14.04
CA GLU A 324 3.09 -5.69 -14.39
C GLU A 324 3.03 -4.77 -13.17
N LEU A 325 2.04 -4.95 -12.30
CA LEU A 325 1.92 -4.21 -11.04
C LEU A 325 3.16 -4.39 -10.15
N SER A 326 3.66 -5.62 -10.04
CA SER A 326 4.87 -5.92 -9.26
C SER A 326 6.09 -5.21 -9.83
N ARG A 327 6.26 -5.23 -11.15
CA ARG A 327 7.34 -4.53 -11.85
C ARG A 327 7.24 -3.01 -11.67
N LEU A 328 6.04 -2.46 -11.81
CA LEU A 328 5.78 -1.03 -11.60
C LEU A 328 6.05 -0.62 -10.15
N ARG A 329 5.68 -1.47 -9.20
CA ARG A 329 5.93 -1.23 -7.78
C ARG A 329 7.41 -1.21 -7.45
N GLU A 330 8.20 -2.15 -7.98
CA GLU A 330 9.65 -2.18 -7.80
C GLU A 330 10.33 -0.96 -8.43
N ALA A 331 9.85 -0.54 -9.60
CA ALA A 331 10.37 0.62 -10.32
C ALA A 331 9.98 1.96 -9.66
N ASN A 332 8.85 2.02 -8.93
CA ASN A 332 8.29 3.25 -8.37
C ASN A 332 7.93 3.11 -6.89
N PRO A 333 8.90 2.92 -6.00
CA PRO A 333 8.62 2.70 -4.58
C PRO A 333 8.01 3.93 -3.87
N GLY A 334 8.08 5.12 -4.44
CA GLY A 334 7.40 6.32 -3.94
C GLY A 334 5.95 6.48 -4.41
N ALA A 335 5.51 5.72 -5.42
CA ALA A 335 4.13 5.80 -5.88
C ALA A 335 3.18 5.09 -4.93
N SER A 336 1.94 5.58 -4.79
CA SER A 336 0.92 4.87 -4.01
C SER A 336 0.45 3.61 -4.74
N MET A 337 0.14 2.55 -3.99
CA MET A 337 -0.44 1.33 -4.58
C MET A 337 -1.70 1.64 -5.37
N LYS A 338 -2.56 2.52 -4.85
CA LYS A 338 -3.77 2.97 -5.54
C LYS A 338 -3.48 3.59 -6.92
N SER A 339 -2.41 4.38 -7.04
CA SER A 339 -2.00 4.97 -8.32
C SER A 339 -1.53 3.90 -9.30
N LEU A 340 -0.70 2.96 -8.84
CA LEU A 340 -0.18 1.86 -9.66
C LEU A 340 -1.29 0.91 -10.10
N GLU A 341 -2.20 0.57 -9.20
CA GLU A 341 -3.37 -0.26 -9.50
C GLU A 341 -4.29 0.41 -10.53
N LYS A 342 -4.53 1.71 -10.38
CA LYS A 342 -5.29 2.48 -11.37
C LYS A 342 -4.62 2.44 -12.74
N GLN A 343 -3.31 2.49 -12.81
CA GLN A 343 -2.56 2.43 -14.06
C GLN A 343 -2.67 1.05 -14.74
N VAL A 344 -2.62 -0.03 -13.95
CA VAL A 344 -2.67 -1.40 -14.47
C VAL A 344 -4.10 -1.86 -14.79
N PHE A 345 -5.05 -1.54 -13.90
CA PHE A 345 -6.42 -2.05 -13.97
C PHE A 345 -7.47 -1.02 -14.37
N GLY A 346 -7.14 0.29 -14.29
CA GLY A 346 -8.09 1.38 -14.48
C GLY A 346 -7.93 2.08 -15.85
N HIS A 347 -8.37 1.47 -16.94
CA HIS A 347 -8.45 2.13 -18.23
C HIS A 347 -9.91 2.44 -18.57
N GLY A 348 -10.31 3.69 -18.36
CA GLY A 348 -11.64 4.16 -18.78
C GLY A 348 -11.93 5.56 -18.26
N ASP A 349 -12.39 6.44 -19.15
CA ASP A 349 -12.82 7.83 -18.85
C ASP A 349 -14.15 7.93 -18.10
N ASP A 350 -14.80 6.80 -17.78
CA ASP A 350 -16.09 6.78 -17.11
C ASP A 350 -15.93 6.74 -15.59
N GLU A 351 -16.55 7.73 -14.94
CA GLU A 351 -16.66 7.86 -13.47
C GLU A 351 -17.29 6.65 -12.77
N ASP A 352 -17.87 5.72 -13.52
CA ASP A 352 -18.53 4.50 -13.03
C ASP A 352 -17.60 3.28 -12.92
N LEU A 353 -16.39 3.32 -13.46
CA LEU A 353 -15.39 2.27 -13.25
C LEU A 353 -14.68 2.54 -11.93
N LEU A 354 -15.19 1.94 -10.87
CA LEU A 354 -14.44 1.78 -9.63
C LEU A 354 -13.04 1.30 -10.00
N ALA A 355 -12.03 2.14 -9.72
CA ALA A 355 -10.65 1.75 -9.86
C ALA A 355 -10.47 0.43 -9.11
N VAL A 356 -10.29 -0.67 -9.86
CA VAL A 356 -10.18 -2.00 -9.29
C VAL A 356 -8.86 -2.06 -8.57
N GLY A 357 -8.91 -1.85 -7.26
CA GLY A 357 -7.77 -1.97 -6.37
C GLY A 357 -7.93 -3.18 -5.46
N HIS A 358 -6.83 -3.62 -4.86
CA HIS A 358 -6.86 -4.74 -3.93
C HIS A 358 -7.84 -4.53 -2.77
N GLY A 359 -8.02 -3.29 -2.29
CA GLY A 359 -9.01 -2.98 -1.26
C GLY A 359 -10.42 -3.36 -1.66
N ALA A 360 -10.87 -2.96 -2.86
CA ALA A 360 -12.21 -3.27 -3.36
C ALA A 360 -12.41 -4.79 -3.51
N ILE A 361 -11.43 -5.49 -4.08
CA ILE A 361 -11.47 -6.95 -4.26
C ILE A 361 -11.50 -7.68 -2.92
N GLY A 362 -10.65 -7.29 -1.97
CA GLY A 362 -10.63 -7.86 -0.63
C GLY A 362 -11.96 -7.65 0.10
N GLY A 363 -12.50 -6.44 0.06
CA GLY A 363 -13.81 -6.13 0.65
C GLY A 363 -14.96 -6.93 0.03
N LEU A 364 -14.98 -7.12 -1.30
CA LEU A 364 -15.97 -7.95 -1.99
C LEU A 364 -15.86 -9.43 -1.59
N LEU A 365 -14.65 -10.00 -1.56
CA LEU A 365 -14.46 -11.39 -1.13
C LEU A 365 -14.94 -11.57 0.31
N HIS A 366 -14.55 -10.68 1.22
CA HIS A 366 -14.97 -10.76 2.62
C HIS A 366 -16.50 -10.67 2.75
N ARG A 367 -17.15 -9.88 1.91
CA ARG A 367 -18.61 -9.82 1.86
C ARG A 367 -19.23 -11.13 1.36
N PHE A 368 -18.70 -11.73 0.29
CA PHE A 368 -19.16 -13.06 -0.17
C PHE A 368 -18.94 -14.14 0.90
N TRP A 369 -17.88 -14.03 1.70
CA TRP A 369 -17.60 -14.93 2.80
C TRP A 369 -18.34 -14.57 4.09
N GLN A 370 -19.19 -13.54 4.05
CA GLN A 370 -19.98 -13.07 5.18
C GLN A 370 -19.14 -12.79 6.43
N LEU A 371 -17.93 -12.26 6.28
CA LEU A 371 -17.09 -11.85 7.40
C LEU A 371 -17.73 -10.68 8.16
N PRO A 372 -17.26 -10.36 9.39
CA PRO A 372 -17.80 -9.24 10.16
C PRO A 372 -17.70 -7.91 9.40
N GLU A 373 -18.74 -7.06 9.49
CA GLU A 373 -18.77 -5.77 8.78
C GLU A 373 -17.54 -4.88 9.03
N PRO A 374 -16.97 -4.76 10.26
CA PRO A 374 -15.73 -4.01 10.47
C PRO A 374 -14.57 -4.50 9.60
N VAL A 375 -14.45 -5.83 9.41
CA VAL A 375 -13.41 -6.44 8.57
C VAL A 375 -13.63 -6.10 7.10
N ILE A 376 -14.89 -6.21 6.63
CA ILE A 376 -15.26 -5.85 5.25
C ILE A 376 -14.94 -4.38 4.97
N LYS A 377 -15.29 -3.49 5.90
CA LYS A 377 -15.04 -2.05 5.76
C LYS A 377 -13.54 -1.73 5.86
N ALA A 378 -12.81 -2.35 6.77
CA ALA A 378 -11.36 -2.15 6.88
C ALA A 378 -10.67 -2.57 5.58
N ALA A 379 -10.97 -3.74 5.03
CA ALA A 379 -10.40 -4.20 3.76
C ALA A 379 -10.77 -3.28 2.59
N GLY A 380 -12.05 -2.93 2.47
CA GLY A 380 -12.53 -2.13 1.34
C GLY A 380 -12.09 -0.67 1.34
N MET A 381 -11.80 -0.09 2.52
CA MET A 381 -11.64 1.35 2.70
C MET A 381 -10.27 1.77 3.26
N HIS A 382 -9.35 0.83 3.55
CA HIS A 382 -8.05 1.19 4.14
C HIS A 382 -7.20 2.12 3.26
N GLN A 383 -7.39 2.09 1.94
CA GLN A 383 -6.72 3.00 1.00
C GLN A 383 -7.46 4.35 0.84
N TYR A 384 -8.67 4.49 1.35
CA TYR A 384 -9.47 5.70 1.20
C TYR A 384 -9.28 6.63 2.39
N GLN A 385 -8.41 7.61 2.23
CA GLN A 385 -8.08 8.61 3.24
C GLN A 385 -9.25 9.52 3.50
N GLY A 386 -9.97 9.65 4.34
CA GLY A 386 -11.16 10.52 4.54
C GLY A 386 -12.44 9.73 4.60
N TYR A 387 -12.33 8.39 4.73
CA TYR A 387 -13.51 7.59 4.98
C TYR A 387 -14.21 8.02 6.26
N THR A 388 -15.49 8.36 6.13
CA THR A 388 -16.41 8.65 7.23
C THR A 388 -17.64 7.78 7.03
N GLY A 389 -17.93 6.90 7.98
CA GLY A 389 -19.08 6.01 7.87
C GLY A 389 -19.08 4.93 8.93
N GLU A 390 -19.86 3.88 8.71
CA GLU A 390 -19.93 2.75 9.63
C GLU A 390 -18.56 2.13 9.85
N HIS A 391 -18.23 1.86 11.11
CA HIS A 391 -16.95 1.23 11.51
C HIS A 391 -15.69 2.05 11.16
N GLU A 392 -15.80 3.37 10.97
CA GLU A 392 -14.67 4.25 10.61
C GLU A 392 -13.49 4.13 11.57
N THR A 393 -13.74 3.89 12.86
CA THR A 393 -12.68 3.72 13.87
C THR A 393 -11.75 2.57 13.50
N TYR A 394 -12.30 1.42 13.10
CA TYR A 394 -11.47 0.26 12.67
C TYR A 394 -10.72 0.54 11.38
N VAL A 395 -11.35 1.22 10.42
CA VAL A 395 -10.67 1.64 9.18
C VAL A 395 -9.49 2.55 9.50
N ARG A 396 -9.68 3.57 10.36
CA ARG A 396 -8.62 4.50 10.76
C ARG A 396 -7.52 3.83 11.59
N ILE A 397 -7.86 2.85 12.44
CA ILE A 397 -6.86 2.04 13.16
C ILE A 397 -5.97 1.30 12.18
N VAL A 398 -6.54 0.64 11.17
CA VAL A 398 -5.78 -0.06 10.14
C VAL A 398 -4.95 0.91 9.30
N GLN A 399 -5.50 2.06 8.90
CA GLN A 399 -4.77 3.11 8.19
C GLN A 399 -3.57 3.61 9.01
N LEU A 400 -3.74 3.85 10.31
CA LEU A 400 -2.66 4.26 11.21
C LEU A 400 -1.59 3.18 11.32
N ALA A 401 -1.99 1.93 11.52
CA ALA A 401 -1.06 0.80 11.57
C ALA A 401 -0.26 0.69 10.28
N ASN A 402 -0.92 0.75 9.11
CA ASN A 402 -0.27 0.74 7.81
C ASN A 402 0.72 1.91 7.65
N GLY A 403 0.33 3.14 7.97
CA GLY A 403 1.21 4.29 7.85
C GLY A 403 2.49 4.15 8.68
N LEU A 404 2.37 3.64 9.92
CA LEU A 404 3.52 3.38 10.80
C LEU A 404 4.44 2.27 10.25
N LEU A 405 3.87 1.21 9.69
CA LEU A 405 4.60 0.10 9.10
C LEU A 405 5.32 0.49 7.80
N LYS A 406 4.64 1.24 6.93
CA LYS A 406 5.19 1.76 5.67
C LYS A 406 6.40 2.67 5.90
N ALA A 407 6.34 3.51 6.93
CA ALA A 407 7.48 4.34 7.36
C ALA A 407 8.74 3.53 7.69
N ARG A 408 8.57 2.24 8.03
CA ARG A 408 9.65 1.30 8.34
C ARG A 408 9.98 0.33 7.20
N GLY A 409 9.35 0.49 6.05
CA GLY A 409 9.53 -0.39 4.91
C GLY A 409 8.85 -1.76 5.05
N ILE A 410 7.84 -1.86 5.91
CA ILE A 410 7.01 -3.07 6.07
C ILE A 410 5.69 -2.82 5.35
N GLY A 411 5.41 -3.58 4.29
CA GLY A 411 4.17 -3.49 3.53
C GLY A 411 4.38 -3.37 2.03
N ASP A 412 3.30 -3.03 1.34
CA ASP A 412 3.18 -2.98 -0.10
C ASP A 412 3.59 -1.62 -0.72
N GLU A 413 3.84 -0.62 0.09
CA GLU A 413 4.36 0.69 -0.33
C GLU A 413 5.23 1.33 0.77
N PHE A 414 5.98 2.38 0.42
CA PHE A 414 6.91 3.06 1.34
C PHE A 414 6.48 4.52 1.54
N ASN A 415 5.27 4.74 1.99
CA ASN A 415 4.75 6.09 2.19
C ASN A 415 4.39 6.33 3.66
N GLU A 416 4.77 7.51 4.21
CA GLU A 416 4.44 7.93 5.58
C GLU A 416 3.06 8.59 5.65
N ASP A 417 2.08 8.03 4.97
CA ASP A 417 0.77 8.63 4.79
C ASP A 417 0.11 9.02 6.11
N ASN A 418 -0.11 10.31 6.29
CA ASN A 418 -1.11 10.90 7.19
C ASN A 418 -1.10 10.47 8.67
N VAL A 419 0.00 9.92 9.18
CA VAL A 419 0.08 9.48 10.59
C VAL A 419 -0.36 10.59 11.56
N PRO A 420 0.07 11.86 11.46
CA PRO A 420 -0.40 12.92 12.37
C PRO A 420 -1.91 13.18 12.30
N VAL A 421 -2.50 13.12 11.11
CA VAL A 421 -3.95 13.34 10.91
C VAL A 421 -4.74 12.17 11.46
N LEU A 422 -4.27 10.95 11.22
CA LEU A 422 -4.90 9.73 11.74
C LEU A 422 -4.87 9.67 13.27
N LEU A 423 -3.74 10.02 13.91
CA LEU A 423 -3.66 10.15 15.35
C LEU A 423 -4.71 11.13 15.89
N GLY A 424 -4.79 12.33 15.28
CA GLY A 424 -5.78 13.35 15.68
C GLY A 424 -7.23 12.85 15.52
N SER A 425 -7.53 12.18 14.40
CA SER A 425 -8.87 11.63 14.13
C SER A 425 -9.29 10.49 15.07
N LEU A 426 -8.32 9.78 15.63
CA LEU A 426 -8.50 8.73 16.63
C LEU A 426 -8.45 9.27 18.06
N GLY A 427 -8.27 10.59 18.26
CA GLY A 427 -8.13 11.20 19.58
C GLY A 427 -6.82 10.87 20.29
N LEU A 428 -5.80 10.45 19.53
CA LEU A 428 -4.49 10.08 20.06
C LEU A 428 -3.52 11.28 20.02
N ARG A 429 -2.60 11.31 20.97
CA ARG A 429 -1.55 12.33 21.02
C ARG A 429 -0.46 12.00 20.02
N GLN A 430 0.24 13.04 19.52
CA GLN A 430 1.31 12.88 18.54
C GLN A 430 2.50 12.05 19.08
N ASP A 431 2.76 12.12 20.38
CA ASP A 431 3.82 11.35 21.03
C ASP A 431 3.54 9.83 21.12
N ALA A 432 2.29 9.40 20.90
CA ALA A 432 1.93 7.98 20.85
C ALA A 432 2.64 7.21 19.70
N VAL A 433 3.16 7.93 18.69
CA VAL A 433 3.98 7.32 17.62
C VAL A 433 5.17 6.57 18.20
N TYR A 434 5.89 7.16 19.15
CA TYR A 434 7.06 6.51 19.76
C TYR A 434 6.71 5.21 20.50
N ASP A 435 5.54 5.18 21.15
CA ASP A 435 5.07 3.95 21.81
C ASP A 435 4.79 2.86 20.77
N PHE A 436 4.11 3.21 19.67
CA PHE A 436 3.80 2.25 18.60
C PHE A 436 5.04 1.80 17.84
N GLU A 437 6.01 2.67 17.65
CA GLU A 437 7.31 2.30 17.06
C GLU A 437 8.05 1.29 17.93
N ASN A 438 8.07 1.47 19.25
CA ASN A 438 8.65 0.51 20.18
C ASN A 438 7.89 -0.83 20.17
N GLU A 439 6.57 -0.81 20.03
CA GLU A 439 5.76 -2.03 19.87
C GLU A 439 6.16 -2.80 18.61
N ILE A 440 6.35 -2.12 17.48
CA ILE A 440 6.80 -2.75 16.23
C ILE A 440 8.18 -3.39 16.44
N ASP A 441 9.12 -2.69 17.06
CA ASP A 441 10.46 -3.21 17.35
C ASP A 441 10.42 -4.46 18.25
N SER A 442 9.50 -4.50 19.21
CA SER A 442 9.32 -5.65 20.10
C SER A 442 8.74 -6.88 19.41
N LEU A 443 7.93 -6.69 18.35
CA LEU A 443 7.29 -7.77 17.59
C LEU A 443 8.22 -8.35 16.51
N SER A 444 9.20 -7.57 16.02
CA SER A 444 10.02 -7.92 14.88
C SER A 444 10.71 -9.29 14.98
N PRO A 445 11.39 -9.67 16.09
CA PRO A 445 12.09 -10.94 16.15
C PRO A 445 11.18 -12.17 15.95
N ASP A 446 9.98 -12.13 16.52
CA ASP A 446 9.04 -13.25 16.48
C ASP A 446 8.32 -13.35 15.13
N LEU A 447 7.88 -12.21 14.59
CA LEU A 447 7.14 -12.17 13.32
C LEU A 447 8.05 -12.46 12.13
N ASP A 448 9.28 -11.94 12.12
CA ASP A 448 10.24 -12.23 11.07
C ASP A 448 10.63 -13.70 11.05
N ALA A 449 10.76 -14.34 12.21
CA ALA A 449 11.00 -15.79 12.30
C ALA A 449 9.84 -16.61 11.73
N LEU A 450 8.59 -16.21 11.97
CA LEU A 450 7.40 -16.89 11.46
C LEU A 450 7.28 -16.77 9.93
N THR A 451 7.55 -15.60 9.39
CA THR A 451 7.32 -15.30 7.96
C THR A 451 8.49 -15.74 7.07
N SER A 452 9.73 -15.80 7.61
CA SER A 452 10.92 -16.21 6.86
C SER A 452 11.16 -17.73 6.80
N SER A 453 10.36 -18.53 7.50
CA SER A 453 10.54 -19.99 7.57
C SER A 453 10.44 -20.62 6.17
N ARG A 454 11.54 -21.21 5.68
CA ARG A 454 11.51 -22.05 4.48
C ARG A 454 10.77 -23.34 4.81
N PRO A 455 9.89 -23.86 3.95
CA PRO A 455 9.40 -25.22 4.11
C PRO A 455 10.59 -26.17 4.04
N SER A 456 10.72 -27.00 5.03
CA SER A 456 11.70 -28.08 5.08
C SER A 456 11.42 -29.16 4.02
#